data_d55007adb4ca5694e94a075867f12acd
#
_entry.id   d55007adb4ca5694e94a075867f12acd
#
_cell.length_a   1.000
_cell.length_b   1.000
_cell.length_c   1.000
_cell.angle_alpha   90.00
_cell.angle_beta   90.00
_cell.angle_gamma   90.00
#
_symmetry.space_group_name_H-M   'P 1'
#
loop_
_entity.id
_entity.type
_entity.pdbx_description
1 polymer ?
#
loop_
_entity_poly.entity_id
_entity_poly.type
_entity_poly.pdbx_seq_one_letter_code
_entity_poly.pdbx_strand_id
1 'polypeptide(L)'
;RQAKLDRAEATRKVGVGAREAFRNWEATAIRLAAVSTEIDSFRLVAKGIASEAQFGQKTTLDLLDAEKDVNDAELSLVTAEHNQLLAAFRLKAAIGGLTAEKLGLGDVLGALSDMPAPQNPFYTTFPFQRRTTTD
;
A
#
# COMPACT_ATOMS: atom_id res chain seq x y z
N ARG A 1 -2.49 -33.22 25.81
CA ARG A 1 -1.08 -33.05 25.31
C ARG A 1 -1.10 -32.33 23.96
N GLN A 2 -1.97 -32.73 23.03
CA GLN A 2 -2.12 -32.15 21.69
C GLN A 2 -2.34 -30.63 21.76
N ALA A 3 -3.35 -30.16 22.50
CA ALA A 3 -3.70 -28.74 22.61
C ALA A 3 -2.55 -27.83 23.11
N LYS A 4 -1.62 -28.37 23.91
CA LYS A 4 -0.42 -27.60 24.33
C LYS A 4 0.60 -27.47 23.22
N LEU A 5 0.76 -28.48 22.37
CA LEU A 5 1.63 -28.47 21.21
C LEU A 5 1.07 -27.53 20.14
N ASP A 6 -0.22 -27.60 19.86
CA ASP A 6 -0.92 -26.74 18.90
C ASP A 6 -0.81 -25.26 19.29
N ARG A 7 -0.98 -24.97 20.60
CA ARG A 7 -0.80 -23.60 21.12
C ARG A 7 0.64 -23.11 20.98
N ALA A 8 1.62 -23.96 21.27
CA ALA A 8 3.04 -23.59 21.15
C ALA A 8 3.43 -23.35 19.68
N GLU A 9 2.88 -24.12 18.76
CA GLU A 9 3.07 -23.94 17.32
C GLU A 9 2.42 -22.64 16.84
N ALA A 10 1.16 -22.40 17.21
CA ALA A 10 0.47 -21.17 16.88
C ALA A 10 1.21 -19.91 17.39
N THR A 11 1.73 -19.95 18.62
CA THR A 11 2.51 -18.85 19.19
C THR A 11 3.79 -18.60 18.40
N ARG A 12 4.50 -19.65 18.00
CA ARG A 12 5.70 -19.53 17.15
C ARG A 12 5.36 -18.95 15.79
N LYS A 13 4.31 -19.44 15.15
CA LYS A 13 3.85 -18.97 13.83
C LYS A 13 3.50 -17.49 13.85
N VAL A 14 2.77 -17.03 14.85
CA VAL A 14 2.45 -15.61 15.06
C VAL A 14 3.72 -14.79 15.26
N GLY A 15 4.65 -15.25 16.09
CA GLY A 15 5.90 -14.54 16.34
C GLY A 15 6.82 -14.46 15.11
N VAL A 16 6.81 -15.46 14.24
CA VAL A 16 7.53 -15.42 12.95
C VAL A 16 6.86 -14.44 12.01
N GLY A 17 5.54 -14.53 11.84
CA GLY A 17 4.77 -13.66 10.96
C GLY A 17 4.89 -12.17 11.35
N ALA A 18 4.87 -11.86 12.63
CA ALA A 18 5.07 -10.48 13.11
C ALA A 18 6.47 -9.94 12.79
N ARG A 19 7.52 -10.77 12.94
CA ARG A 19 8.89 -10.38 12.58
C ARG A 19 9.08 -10.20 11.08
N GLU A 20 8.48 -11.04 10.27
CA GLU A 20 8.48 -10.90 8.80
C GLU A 20 7.76 -9.63 8.36
N ALA A 21 6.59 -9.35 8.92
CA ALA A 21 5.85 -8.13 8.64
C ALA A 21 6.63 -6.87 9.04
N PHE A 22 7.34 -6.89 10.18
CA PHE A 22 8.19 -5.80 10.63
C PHE A 22 9.36 -5.56 9.67
N ARG A 23 10.09 -6.63 9.30
CA ARG A 23 11.22 -6.52 8.34
C ARG A 23 10.75 -6.00 6.98
N ASN A 24 9.60 -6.44 6.52
CA ASN A 24 9.03 -5.97 5.26
C ASN A 24 8.66 -4.47 5.34
N TRP A 25 8.09 -4.04 6.46
CA TRP A 25 7.77 -2.62 6.70
C TRP A 25 9.05 -1.76 6.72
N GLU A 26 10.10 -2.23 7.40
CA GLU A 26 11.41 -1.55 7.43
C GLU A 26 12.03 -1.47 6.04
N ALA A 27 12.03 -2.56 5.28
CA ALA A 27 12.56 -2.60 3.92
C ALA A 27 11.82 -1.66 2.96
N THR A 28 10.48 -1.57 3.08
CA THR A 28 9.70 -0.64 2.26
C THR A 28 9.95 0.82 2.64
N ALA A 29 10.23 1.13 3.92
CA ALA A 29 10.62 2.47 4.35
C ALA A 29 11.96 2.91 3.75
N ILE A 30 12.95 2.01 3.75
CA ILE A 30 14.25 2.26 3.12
C ILE A 30 14.09 2.47 1.61
N ARG A 31 13.27 1.64 0.96
CA ARG A 31 12.98 1.79 -0.48
C ARG A 31 12.32 3.12 -0.80
N LEU A 32 11.35 3.55 0.02
CA LEU A 32 10.69 4.85 -0.16
C LEU A 32 11.68 6.00 -0.09
N ALA A 33 12.58 5.99 0.90
CA ALA A 33 13.63 6.99 1.03
C ALA A 33 14.59 7.01 -0.18
N ALA A 34 14.96 5.84 -0.71
CA ALA A 34 15.80 5.73 -1.90
C ALA A 34 15.12 6.31 -3.14
N VAL A 35 13.85 5.97 -3.38
CA VAL A 35 13.07 6.48 -4.52
C VAL A 35 12.85 7.99 -4.40
N SER A 36 12.63 8.51 -3.19
CA SER A 36 12.53 9.96 -2.95
C SER A 36 13.82 10.70 -3.35
N THR A 37 14.98 10.13 -3.04
CA THR A 37 16.27 10.71 -3.46
C THR A 37 16.48 10.60 -4.97
N GLU A 38 16.04 9.51 -5.58
CA GLU A 38 16.12 9.28 -7.02
C GLU A 38 15.32 10.33 -7.81
N ILE A 39 14.08 10.62 -7.39
CA ILE A 39 13.25 11.63 -8.06
C ILE A 39 13.86 13.04 -7.95
N ASP A 40 14.44 13.38 -6.81
CA ASP A 40 15.12 14.68 -6.65
C ASP A 40 16.31 14.80 -7.61
N SER A 41 17.02 13.70 -7.84
CA SER A 41 18.12 13.64 -8.81
C SER A 41 17.63 13.81 -10.24
N PHE A 42 16.56 13.14 -10.65
CA PHE A 42 15.97 13.30 -11.99
C PHE A 42 15.43 14.71 -12.21
N ARG A 43 14.79 15.31 -11.23
CA ARG A 43 14.33 16.71 -11.30
C ARG A 43 15.50 17.69 -11.48
N LEU A 44 16.61 17.45 -10.79
CA LEU A 44 17.80 18.27 -10.95
C LEU A 44 18.40 18.14 -12.36
N VAL A 45 18.49 16.92 -12.89
CA VAL A 45 18.96 16.65 -14.28
C VAL A 45 18.04 17.30 -15.29
N ALA A 46 16.72 17.14 -15.17
CA ALA A 46 15.76 17.75 -16.10
C ALA A 46 15.86 19.29 -16.10
N LYS A 47 16.05 19.89 -14.92
CA LYS A 47 16.28 21.33 -14.80
C LYS A 47 17.57 21.77 -15.45
N GLY A 48 18.65 20.98 -15.37
CA GLY A 48 19.91 21.23 -16.07
C GLY A 48 19.74 21.19 -17.58
N ILE A 49 19.09 20.14 -18.10
CA ILE A 49 18.82 19.97 -19.54
C ILE A 49 17.93 21.10 -20.06
N ALA A 50 16.90 21.51 -19.30
CA ALA A 50 16.05 22.64 -19.67
C ALA A 50 16.84 23.94 -19.78
N SER A 51 17.79 24.19 -18.88
CA SER A 51 18.70 25.35 -18.97
C SER A 51 19.61 25.30 -20.20
N GLU A 52 20.22 24.15 -20.45
CA GLU A 52 21.09 23.93 -21.61
C GLU A 52 20.34 24.07 -22.95
N ALA A 53 19.08 23.63 -22.99
CA ALA A 53 18.20 23.77 -24.14
C ALA A 53 17.91 25.24 -24.47
N GLN A 54 17.77 26.11 -23.46
CA GLN A 54 17.59 27.56 -23.66
C GLN A 54 18.81 28.22 -24.38
N PHE A 55 19.98 27.67 -24.17
CA PHE A 55 21.22 28.11 -24.84
C PHE A 55 21.52 27.35 -26.13
N GLY A 56 20.59 26.52 -26.61
CA GLY A 56 20.76 25.76 -27.85
C GLY A 56 21.75 24.59 -27.74
N GLN A 57 22.19 24.22 -26.55
CA GLN A 57 23.16 23.13 -26.31
C GLN A 57 22.49 21.76 -26.23
N LYS A 58 21.18 21.73 -26.03
CA LYS A 58 20.33 20.53 -25.98
C LYS A 58 19.13 20.67 -26.89
N THR A 59 18.62 19.54 -27.36
CA THR A 59 17.45 19.49 -28.23
C THR A 59 16.17 19.43 -27.41
N THR A 60 15.04 19.74 -28.05
CA THR A 60 13.70 19.53 -27.47
C THR A 60 13.48 18.06 -27.15
N LEU A 61 14.07 17.14 -27.88
CA LEU A 61 13.96 15.70 -27.61
C LEU A 61 14.68 15.35 -26.31
N ASP A 62 15.89 15.87 -26.06
CA ASP A 62 16.59 15.65 -24.79
C ASP A 62 15.79 16.15 -23.60
N LEU A 63 15.07 17.27 -23.74
CA LEU A 63 14.20 17.80 -22.71
C LEU A 63 13.00 16.89 -22.46
N LEU A 64 12.36 16.41 -23.53
CA LEU A 64 11.21 15.53 -23.44
C LEU A 64 11.59 14.18 -22.77
N ASP A 65 12.76 13.63 -23.12
CA ASP A 65 13.26 12.41 -22.50
C ASP A 65 13.53 12.61 -20.99
N ALA A 66 14.12 13.75 -20.61
CA ALA A 66 14.34 14.07 -19.20
C ALA A 66 13.02 14.27 -18.41
N GLU A 67 12.02 14.90 -19.03
CA GLU A 67 10.69 15.03 -18.42
C GLU A 67 9.99 13.67 -18.27
N LYS A 68 10.16 12.78 -19.24
CA LYS A 68 9.66 11.40 -19.15
C LYS A 68 10.31 10.66 -17.98
N ASP A 69 11.63 10.77 -17.81
CA ASP A 69 12.35 10.13 -16.69
C ASP A 69 11.85 10.64 -15.33
N VAL A 70 11.54 11.94 -15.21
CA VAL A 70 10.91 12.51 -14.00
C VAL A 70 9.54 11.89 -13.76
N ASN A 71 8.69 11.78 -14.78
CA ASN A 71 7.35 11.19 -14.64
C ASN A 71 7.42 9.71 -14.25
N ASP A 72 8.35 8.95 -14.81
CA ASP A 72 8.55 7.53 -14.47
C ASP A 72 9.03 7.38 -13.01
N ALA A 73 9.89 8.30 -12.54
CA ALA A 73 10.31 8.35 -11.15
C ALA A 73 9.17 8.75 -10.19
N GLU A 74 8.29 9.68 -10.61
CA GLU A 74 7.09 10.05 -9.83
C GLU A 74 6.12 8.87 -9.68
N LEU A 75 5.92 8.09 -10.75
CA LEU A 75 5.11 6.86 -10.68
C LEU A 75 5.73 5.84 -9.72
N SER A 76 7.07 5.71 -9.75
CA SER A 76 7.81 4.85 -8.82
C SER A 76 7.65 5.30 -7.37
N LEU A 77 7.63 6.61 -7.11
CA LEU A 77 7.39 7.18 -5.77
C LEU A 77 6.02 6.83 -5.26
N VAL A 78 4.96 7.08 -6.04
CA VAL A 78 3.57 6.73 -5.65
C VAL A 78 3.44 5.23 -5.36
N THR A 79 4.10 4.39 -6.16
CA THR A 79 4.12 2.95 -5.95
C THR A 79 4.83 2.57 -4.65
N ALA A 80 5.95 3.24 -4.33
CA ALA A 80 6.69 3.00 -3.09
C ALA A 80 5.90 3.46 -1.86
N GLU A 81 5.21 4.59 -1.91
CA GLU A 81 4.31 5.10 -0.87
C GLU A 81 3.16 4.12 -0.60
N HIS A 82 2.51 3.64 -1.66
CA HIS A 82 1.45 2.64 -1.56
C HIS A 82 1.96 1.35 -0.89
N ASN A 83 3.11 0.84 -1.31
CA ASN A 83 3.70 -0.36 -0.74
C ASN A 83 4.08 -0.17 0.75
N GLN A 84 4.58 1.00 1.13
CA GLN A 84 4.87 1.34 2.51
C GLN A 84 3.58 1.34 3.36
N LEU A 85 2.51 1.93 2.85
CA LEU A 85 1.21 1.94 3.52
C LEU A 85 0.66 0.52 3.71
N LEU A 86 0.71 -0.31 2.67
CA LEU A 86 0.29 -1.72 2.74
C LEU A 86 1.12 -2.51 3.76
N ALA A 87 2.44 -2.29 3.80
CA ALA A 87 3.32 -2.94 4.76
C ALA A 87 2.98 -2.55 6.21
N ALA A 88 2.63 -1.27 6.45
CA ALA A 88 2.19 -0.80 7.75
C ALA A 88 0.87 -1.47 8.20
N PHE A 89 -0.10 -1.62 7.30
CA PHE A 89 -1.35 -2.34 7.59
C PHE A 89 -1.11 -3.83 7.84
N ARG A 90 -0.23 -4.48 7.08
CA ARG A 90 0.16 -5.88 7.29
C ARG A 90 0.84 -6.08 8.65
N LEU A 91 1.69 -5.15 9.05
CA LEU A 91 2.30 -5.18 10.37
C LEU A 91 1.24 -5.01 11.48
N LYS A 92 0.32 -4.05 11.35
CA LYS A 92 -0.81 -3.89 12.27
C LYS A 92 -1.67 -5.15 12.36
N ALA A 93 -1.93 -5.81 11.23
CA ALA A 93 -2.67 -7.07 11.20
C ALA A 93 -1.92 -8.19 11.93
N ALA A 94 -0.60 -8.32 11.67
CA ALA A 94 0.23 -9.36 12.28
C ALA A 94 0.34 -9.27 13.81
N ILE A 95 0.24 -8.07 14.37
CA ILE A 95 0.22 -7.83 15.83
C ILE A 95 -1.20 -7.77 16.42
N GLY A 96 -2.24 -8.09 15.61
CA GLY A 96 -3.65 -8.06 16.05
C GLY A 96 -4.19 -6.65 16.29
N GLY A 97 -3.54 -5.63 15.72
CA GLY A 97 -3.93 -4.23 15.88
C GLY A 97 -4.85 -3.69 14.78
N LEU A 98 -5.15 -4.49 13.75
CA LEU A 98 -5.99 -4.07 12.63
C LEU A 98 -7.47 -4.35 12.97
N THR A 99 -8.05 -3.51 13.83
CA THR A 99 -9.48 -3.54 14.17
C THR A 99 -10.13 -2.24 13.73
N ALA A 100 -11.41 -2.28 13.38
CA ALA A 100 -12.17 -1.11 12.98
C ALA A 100 -12.15 0.00 14.03
N GLU A 101 -12.22 -0.39 15.31
CA GLU A 101 -12.16 0.51 16.46
C GLU A 101 -10.81 1.25 16.54
N LYS A 102 -9.69 0.53 16.38
CA LYS A 102 -8.33 1.12 16.39
C LYS A 102 -7.99 1.94 15.15
N LEU A 103 -8.75 1.76 14.07
CA LEU A 103 -8.66 2.56 12.85
C LEU A 103 -9.59 3.78 12.88
N GLY A 104 -10.39 3.95 13.93
CA GLY A 104 -11.37 5.03 14.01
C GLY A 104 -12.55 4.87 13.03
N LEU A 105 -12.79 3.65 12.54
CA LEU A 105 -13.82 3.35 11.54
C LEU A 105 -15.15 2.89 12.19
N GLY A 106 -15.28 2.96 13.49
CA GLY A 106 -16.48 2.50 14.22
C GLY A 106 -17.75 3.18 13.71
N ASP A 107 -17.72 4.49 13.57
CA ASP A 107 -18.87 5.28 13.09
C ASP A 107 -19.16 5.02 11.61
N VAL A 108 -18.13 4.80 10.81
CA VAL A 108 -18.27 4.49 9.36
C VAL A 108 -18.89 3.11 9.15
N LEU A 109 -18.53 2.12 9.98
CA LEU A 109 -19.12 0.79 9.91
C LEU A 109 -20.57 0.78 10.36
N GLY A 110 -20.94 1.61 11.36
CA GLY A 110 -22.33 1.83 11.74
C GLY A 110 -23.14 2.41 10.57
N ALA A 111 -22.63 3.44 9.93
CA ALA A 111 -23.27 4.04 8.77
C ALA A 111 -23.38 3.08 7.56
N LEU A 112 -22.39 2.19 7.36
CA LEU A 112 -22.42 1.17 6.30
C LEU A 112 -23.42 0.05 6.59
N SER A 113 -23.70 -0.27 7.86
CA SER A 113 -24.73 -1.27 8.22
C SER A 113 -26.14 -0.78 7.93
N ASP A 114 -26.35 0.53 7.95
CA ASP A 114 -27.64 1.17 7.69
C ASP A 114 -27.84 1.50 6.20
N MET A 115 -26.81 1.32 5.37
CA MET A 115 -26.94 1.51 3.93
C MET A 115 -27.83 0.41 3.32
N PRO A 116 -28.87 0.78 2.54
CA PRO A 116 -29.65 -0.20 1.79
C PRO A 116 -28.72 -0.96 0.85
N ALA A 117 -28.94 -2.27 0.75
CA ALA A 117 -28.17 -3.12 -0.17
C ALA A 117 -28.11 -2.49 -1.57
N PRO A 118 -26.94 -2.45 -2.23
CA PRO A 118 -26.82 -1.83 -3.53
C PRO A 118 -27.80 -2.48 -4.51
N GLN A 119 -28.72 -1.70 -5.05
CA GLN A 119 -29.71 -2.13 -6.03
C GLN A 119 -29.07 -2.24 -7.42
N ASN A 120 -27.99 -2.99 -7.51
CA ASN A 120 -27.35 -3.24 -8.80
C ASN A 120 -27.84 -4.59 -9.33
N PRO A 121 -28.51 -4.65 -10.50
CA PRO A 121 -29.03 -5.87 -11.06
C PRO A 121 -27.99 -6.97 -11.30
N PHE A 122 -26.69 -6.62 -11.36
CA PHE A 122 -25.61 -7.58 -11.48
C PHE A 122 -25.30 -8.35 -10.20
N TYR A 123 -25.73 -7.87 -9.02
CA TYR A 123 -25.52 -8.56 -7.73
C TYR A 123 -26.70 -9.45 -7.33
N THR A 124 -27.86 -9.35 -8.01
CA THR A 124 -29.02 -10.20 -7.73
C THR A 124 -28.92 -11.58 -8.35
N THR A 125 -27.94 -11.84 -9.21
CA THR A 125 -27.79 -13.11 -9.95
C THR A 125 -26.91 -14.14 -9.25
N PHE A 126 -26.24 -13.79 -8.13
CA PHE A 126 -25.50 -14.75 -7.32
C PHE A 126 -26.32 -15.09 -6.07
N PRO A 127 -26.91 -16.29 -5.97
CA PRO A 127 -27.64 -16.73 -4.79
C PRO A 127 -26.64 -17.09 -3.67
N PHE A 128 -26.07 -16.09 -3.01
CA PHE A 128 -25.41 -16.31 -1.73
C PHE A 128 -26.51 -16.36 -0.66
N GLN A 129 -27.16 -17.49 -0.54
CA GLN A 129 -28.10 -17.74 0.56
C GLN A 129 -27.31 -17.73 1.87
N ARG A 130 -27.48 -16.66 2.64
CA ARG A 130 -27.15 -16.70 4.08
C ARG A 130 -27.99 -17.80 4.69
N ARG A 131 -27.36 -18.90 5.11
CA ARG A 131 -27.99 -19.83 6.03
C ARG A 131 -28.19 -19.06 7.33
N THR A 132 -29.40 -18.60 7.56
CA THR A 132 -29.86 -18.25 8.89
C THR A 132 -29.94 -19.55 9.66
N THR A 133 -28.95 -19.83 10.51
CA THR A 133 -29.09 -20.82 11.57
C THR A 133 -30.03 -20.21 12.61
N THR A 134 -31.31 -20.53 12.47
CA THR A 134 -32.27 -20.48 13.58
C THR A 134 -32.11 -21.81 14.32
N ASP A 135 -31.55 -21.79 15.52
CA ASP A 135 -31.91 -22.45 16.79
C ASP A 135 -30.75 -22.27 17.75
#